data_641b16ae2ad06016f5db3180e19ac3b3
#
_entry.id   641b16ae2ad06016f5db3180e19ac3b3
#
_cell.length_a   1.000
_cell.length_b   1.000
_cell.length_c   1.000
_cell.angle_alpha   90.00
_cell.angle_beta   90.00
_cell.angle_gamma   90.00
#
_symmetry.space_group_name_H-M   'P 1'
#
loop_
_entity.id
_entity.type
_entity.pdbx_description
1 polymer ?
#
loop_
_entity_poly.entity_id
_entity_poly.type
_entity_poly.pdbx_seq_one_letter_code
_entity_poly.pdbx_strand_id
1 'polypeptide(L)'
;MLMSDVDLKSYTDTAYHNEELKSLTRYRFDKVRERAKLKQSVSRLVTVLFPELEKLVSTLHMASVYALLSEFPGAKQVSEAHLTHLKAVLYDASKGRYGSDMATTLRDAARCSVGSVMSAKSLELRHTIRLIHELDAQIEDIEAAIQSMMDEIQSPITTIPGMGVRMGAMILAEIGDFSRFDSPDKILAYAGMSPSTYQSGQLSLSGAYSHMEKRGSRYLRYALYNATKYVCLWNPTFAAYLAKKRAEGKHYNVALSHAIKKLVRLIYALEKSKRPYSCLLYTSPSPRD
;
A
#
# COMPACT_ATOMS: atom_id res chain seq x y z
N MET A 1 8.92 -45.42 -22.48
CA MET A 1 7.87 -44.71 -21.73
C MET A 1 8.41 -44.51 -20.31
N LEU A 2 9.09 -43.38 -20.06
CA LEU A 2 9.66 -43.06 -18.74
C LEU A 2 8.58 -42.35 -17.95
N MET A 3 7.97 -43.04 -17.00
CA MET A 3 7.20 -42.42 -15.93
C MET A 3 8.16 -41.68 -15.01
N SER A 4 8.15 -40.36 -15.05
CA SER A 4 8.82 -39.57 -14.04
C SER A 4 7.98 -39.67 -12.75
N ASP A 5 8.54 -40.30 -11.73
CA ASP A 5 8.03 -40.25 -10.35
C ASP A 5 8.11 -38.80 -9.88
N VAL A 6 7.06 -38.03 -10.13
CA VAL A 6 6.85 -36.74 -9.49
C VAL A 6 6.24 -37.04 -8.14
N ASP A 7 7.06 -36.94 -7.08
CA ASP A 7 6.58 -36.95 -5.70
C ASP A 7 5.58 -35.79 -5.50
N LEU A 8 4.32 -36.07 -5.73
CA LEU A 8 3.22 -35.16 -5.42
C LEU A 8 3.12 -35.06 -3.89
N LYS A 9 3.60 -33.95 -3.34
CA LYS A 9 3.38 -33.66 -1.92
C LYS A 9 1.88 -33.59 -1.66
N SER A 10 1.41 -34.30 -0.64
CA SER A 10 0.01 -34.25 -0.20
C SER A 10 -0.39 -32.80 0.11
N TYR A 11 -1.55 -32.42 -0.40
CA TYR A 11 -2.16 -31.12 -0.14
C TYR A 11 -2.61 -31.09 1.33
N THR A 12 -2.00 -30.24 2.15
CA THR A 12 -2.38 -30.07 3.57
C THR A 12 -3.34 -28.88 3.70
N ASP A 13 -4.24 -28.90 4.69
CA ASP A 13 -5.16 -27.77 4.95
C ASP A 13 -4.42 -26.43 5.11
N THR A 14 -3.24 -26.46 5.71
CA THR A 14 -2.37 -25.28 5.85
C THR A 14 -1.95 -24.69 4.48
N ALA A 15 -1.73 -25.55 3.47
CA ALA A 15 -1.41 -25.10 2.13
C ALA A 15 -2.59 -24.42 1.45
N TYR A 16 -3.81 -24.91 1.69
CA TYR A 16 -5.05 -24.31 1.17
C TYR A 16 -5.27 -22.91 1.74
N HIS A 17 -5.21 -22.74 3.05
CA HIS A 17 -5.34 -21.42 3.69
C HIS A 17 -4.31 -20.41 3.19
N ASN A 18 -3.07 -20.84 2.95
CA ASN A 18 -2.03 -19.97 2.40
C ASN A 18 -2.32 -19.51 0.96
N GLU A 19 -2.84 -20.39 0.10
CA GLU A 19 -3.19 -20.04 -1.29
C GLU A 19 -4.42 -19.14 -1.35
N GLU A 20 -5.42 -19.35 -0.49
CA GLU A 20 -6.59 -18.49 -0.38
C GLU A 20 -6.21 -17.09 0.12
N LEU A 21 -5.45 -16.99 1.21
CA LEU A 21 -4.94 -15.71 1.71
C LEU A 21 -4.09 -14.98 0.64
N LYS A 22 -3.30 -15.72 -0.14
CA LYS A 22 -2.51 -15.18 -1.24
C LYS A 22 -3.38 -14.65 -2.38
N SER A 23 -4.46 -15.35 -2.71
CA SER A 23 -5.44 -14.88 -3.69
C SER A 23 -6.07 -13.57 -3.23
N LEU A 24 -6.58 -13.51 -1.99
CA LEU A 24 -7.21 -12.32 -1.42
C LEU A 24 -6.26 -11.13 -1.34
N THR A 25 -5.03 -11.33 -0.86
CA THR A 25 -4.06 -10.22 -0.71
C THR A 25 -3.61 -9.67 -2.05
N ARG A 26 -3.47 -10.51 -3.09
CA ARG A 26 -3.18 -10.07 -4.46
C ARG A 26 -4.36 -9.37 -5.10
N TYR A 27 -5.57 -9.90 -4.93
CA TYR A 27 -6.80 -9.29 -5.41
C TYR A 27 -6.99 -7.90 -4.80
N ARG A 28 -6.82 -7.78 -3.47
CA ARG A 28 -6.80 -6.47 -2.81
C ARG A 28 -5.77 -5.52 -3.41
N PHE A 29 -4.54 -5.99 -3.64
CA PHE A 29 -3.48 -5.17 -4.22
C PHE A 29 -3.88 -4.62 -5.59
N ASP A 30 -4.48 -5.44 -6.44
CA ASP A 30 -4.89 -5.02 -7.78
C ASP A 30 -6.06 -4.02 -7.71
N LYS A 31 -7.07 -4.24 -6.83
CA LYS A 31 -8.17 -3.30 -6.60
C LYS A 31 -7.70 -1.93 -6.08
N VAL A 32 -6.76 -1.90 -5.16
CA VAL A 32 -6.15 -0.65 -4.68
C VAL A 32 -5.42 0.09 -5.82
N ARG A 33 -4.75 -0.62 -6.72
CA ARG A 33 -4.11 -0.02 -7.90
C ARG A 33 -5.11 0.50 -8.92
N GLU A 34 -6.20 -0.21 -9.18
CA GLU A 34 -7.32 0.25 -10.02
C GLU A 34 -7.90 1.55 -9.46
N ARG A 35 -8.21 1.58 -8.17
CA ARG A 35 -8.69 2.78 -7.49
C ARG A 35 -7.71 3.96 -7.60
N ALA A 36 -6.42 3.73 -7.46
CA ALA A 36 -5.41 4.78 -7.61
C ALA A 36 -5.40 5.38 -9.02
N LYS A 37 -5.59 4.56 -10.07
CA LYS A 37 -5.72 5.05 -11.46
C LYS A 37 -6.98 5.90 -11.64
N LEU A 38 -8.11 5.48 -11.07
CA LEU A 38 -9.35 6.27 -11.14
C LEU A 38 -9.21 7.60 -10.39
N LYS A 39 -8.54 7.63 -9.23
CA LYS A 39 -8.22 8.88 -8.52
C LYS A 39 -7.41 9.85 -9.40
N GLN A 40 -6.40 9.35 -10.11
CA GLN A 40 -5.65 10.17 -11.08
C GLN A 40 -6.55 10.69 -12.21
N SER A 41 -7.53 9.89 -12.66
CA SER A 41 -8.49 10.33 -13.67
C SER A 41 -9.41 11.44 -13.13
N VAL A 42 -9.88 11.34 -11.88
CA VAL A 42 -10.64 12.43 -11.23
C VAL A 42 -9.82 13.71 -11.21
N SER A 43 -8.55 13.67 -10.78
CA SER A 43 -7.69 14.87 -10.75
C SER A 43 -7.59 15.52 -12.14
N ARG A 44 -7.36 14.72 -13.19
CA ARG A 44 -7.31 15.24 -14.57
C ARG A 44 -8.63 15.86 -15.04
N LEU A 45 -9.77 15.24 -14.70
CA LEU A 45 -11.09 15.75 -15.06
C LEU A 45 -11.41 17.05 -14.32
N VAL A 46 -11.05 17.15 -13.04
CA VAL A 46 -11.21 18.36 -12.25
C VAL A 46 -10.37 19.51 -12.80
N THR A 47 -9.12 19.25 -13.23
CA THR A 47 -8.28 20.28 -13.88
C THR A 47 -8.94 20.88 -15.12
N VAL A 48 -9.80 20.12 -15.84
CA VAL A 48 -10.54 20.61 -17.00
C VAL A 48 -11.83 21.32 -16.61
N LEU A 49 -12.59 20.76 -15.64
CA LEU A 49 -13.95 21.20 -15.32
C LEU A 49 -14.04 22.26 -14.24
N PHE A 50 -13.10 22.23 -13.25
CA PHE A 50 -13.05 23.17 -12.13
C PHE A 50 -11.61 23.20 -11.54
N PRO A 51 -10.63 23.80 -12.24
CA PRO A 51 -9.21 23.78 -11.82
C PRO A 51 -8.94 24.44 -10.48
N GLU A 52 -9.72 25.44 -10.08
CA GLU A 52 -9.52 26.16 -8.82
C GLU A 52 -9.85 25.29 -7.60
N LEU A 53 -10.67 24.25 -7.75
CA LEU A 53 -11.10 23.37 -6.66
C LEU A 53 -9.92 22.76 -5.90
N GLU A 54 -8.86 22.38 -6.61
CA GLU A 54 -7.68 21.74 -6.01
C GLU A 54 -6.99 22.65 -4.97
N LYS A 55 -7.06 23.98 -5.16
CA LYS A 55 -6.45 24.97 -4.25
C LYS A 55 -7.33 25.26 -3.03
N LEU A 56 -8.63 24.95 -3.11
CA LEU A 56 -9.60 25.26 -2.07
C LEU A 56 -9.79 24.11 -1.06
N VAL A 57 -9.36 22.92 -1.42
CA VAL A 57 -9.51 21.72 -0.59
C VAL A 57 -8.16 21.08 -0.29
N SER A 58 -8.03 20.43 0.86
CA SER A 58 -6.78 19.76 1.24
C SER A 58 -6.42 18.58 0.32
N THR A 59 -7.42 17.94 -0.26
CA THR A 59 -7.29 16.90 -1.30
C THR A 59 -8.59 16.74 -2.06
N LEU A 60 -8.51 16.44 -3.36
CA LEU A 60 -9.66 16.14 -4.20
C LEU A 60 -10.36 14.81 -3.84
N HIS A 61 -9.70 13.97 -3.03
CA HIS A 61 -10.14 12.59 -2.76
C HIS A 61 -10.84 12.43 -1.40
N MET A 62 -11.50 13.48 -0.93
CA MET A 62 -12.37 13.44 0.27
C MET A 62 -13.81 13.12 -0.10
N ALA A 63 -14.55 12.50 0.82
CA ALA A 63 -15.96 12.17 0.64
C ALA A 63 -16.79 13.40 0.29
N SER A 64 -16.56 14.55 0.94
CA SER A 64 -17.26 15.80 0.67
C SER A 64 -17.01 16.36 -0.73
N VAL A 65 -15.78 16.21 -1.25
CA VAL A 65 -15.45 16.62 -2.63
C VAL A 65 -16.09 15.67 -3.63
N TYR A 66 -16.10 14.39 -3.36
CA TYR A 66 -16.78 13.42 -4.22
C TYR A 66 -18.30 13.63 -4.25
N ALA A 67 -18.92 13.92 -3.09
CA ALA A 67 -20.34 14.28 -3.03
C ALA A 67 -20.62 15.54 -3.86
N LEU A 68 -19.81 16.59 -3.68
CA LEU A 68 -19.90 17.82 -4.46
C LEU A 68 -19.82 17.53 -5.97
N LEU A 69 -18.78 16.83 -6.42
CA LEU A 69 -18.51 16.56 -7.83
C LEU A 69 -19.50 15.57 -8.46
N SER A 70 -20.08 14.69 -7.67
CA SER A 70 -21.14 13.78 -8.14
C SER A 70 -22.41 14.53 -8.49
N GLU A 71 -22.72 15.58 -7.78
CA GLU A 71 -23.92 16.41 -8.01
C GLU A 71 -23.60 17.58 -8.94
N PHE A 72 -22.52 18.30 -8.68
CA PHE A 72 -22.07 19.50 -9.42
C PHE A 72 -20.67 19.23 -10.04
N PRO A 73 -20.59 18.53 -11.18
CA PRO A 73 -19.32 18.02 -11.71
C PRO A 73 -18.38 19.08 -12.30
N GLY A 74 -18.80 20.35 -12.38
CA GLY A 74 -17.97 21.42 -12.92
C GLY A 74 -18.29 22.78 -12.33
N ALA A 75 -17.41 23.76 -12.57
CA ALA A 75 -17.53 25.10 -12.03
C ALA A 75 -18.88 25.75 -12.36
N LYS A 76 -19.37 25.59 -13.59
CA LYS A 76 -20.67 26.17 -14.00
C LYS A 76 -21.79 25.68 -13.10
N GLN A 77 -21.91 24.37 -12.86
CA GLN A 77 -22.97 23.81 -12.03
C GLN A 77 -22.86 24.27 -10.56
N VAL A 78 -21.62 24.37 -10.03
CA VAL A 78 -21.39 24.90 -8.68
C VAL A 78 -21.78 26.38 -8.58
N SER A 79 -21.47 27.19 -9.59
CA SER A 79 -21.79 28.63 -9.60
C SER A 79 -23.30 28.92 -9.67
N GLU A 80 -24.05 28.06 -10.36
CA GLU A 80 -25.51 28.14 -10.55
C GLU A 80 -26.27 27.45 -9.38
N ALA A 81 -25.60 26.66 -8.56
CA ALA A 81 -26.23 25.91 -7.48
C ALA A 81 -26.78 26.84 -6.39
N HIS A 82 -27.94 26.45 -5.84
CA HIS A 82 -28.51 27.15 -4.70
C HIS A 82 -27.57 26.95 -3.45
N LEU A 83 -27.24 28.06 -2.79
CA LEU A 83 -26.24 28.02 -1.69
C LEU A 83 -26.65 27.08 -0.55
N THR A 84 -27.97 27.03 -0.23
CA THR A 84 -28.51 26.15 0.80
C THR A 84 -28.26 24.66 0.44
N HIS A 85 -28.46 24.31 -0.84
CA HIS A 85 -28.27 22.96 -1.31
C HIS A 85 -26.77 22.59 -1.32
N LEU A 86 -25.92 23.48 -1.87
CA LEU A 86 -24.47 23.30 -1.86
C LEU A 86 -23.93 23.10 -0.44
N LYS A 87 -24.43 23.90 0.52
CA LYS A 87 -24.11 23.76 1.94
C LYS A 87 -24.55 22.41 2.49
N ALA A 88 -25.78 21.96 2.19
CA ALA A 88 -26.30 20.68 2.70
C ALA A 88 -25.43 19.51 2.22
N VAL A 89 -25.13 19.43 0.92
CA VAL A 89 -24.28 18.39 0.33
C VAL A 89 -22.89 18.33 0.99
N LEU A 90 -22.27 19.49 1.19
CA LEU A 90 -20.96 19.57 1.83
C LEU A 90 -21.01 19.21 3.32
N TYR A 91 -22.02 19.70 4.03
CA TYR A 91 -22.18 19.49 5.47
C TYR A 91 -22.39 18.01 5.78
N ASP A 92 -23.31 17.35 5.07
CA ASP A 92 -23.64 15.95 5.28
C ASP A 92 -22.45 15.04 4.96
N ALA A 93 -21.81 15.25 3.82
CA ALA A 93 -20.67 14.43 3.40
C ALA A 93 -19.39 14.69 4.22
N SER A 94 -19.25 15.85 4.87
CA SER A 94 -18.13 16.18 5.73
C SER A 94 -18.39 15.90 7.21
N LYS A 95 -19.55 15.38 7.58
CA LYS A 95 -20.00 15.19 8.96
C LYS A 95 -19.95 16.49 9.76
N GLY A 96 -20.47 17.57 9.16
CA GLY A 96 -20.55 18.90 9.78
C GLY A 96 -19.28 19.76 9.69
N ARG A 97 -18.20 19.27 9.08
CA ARG A 97 -16.92 19.99 9.02
C ARG A 97 -16.95 21.20 8.08
N TYR A 98 -17.68 21.08 6.95
CA TYR A 98 -17.84 22.14 5.95
C TYR A 98 -19.23 22.77 6.05
N GLY A 99 -19.25 24.07 6.35
CA GLY A 99 -20.46 24.86 6.53
C GLY A 99 -20.71 25.86 5.39
N SER A 100 -21.42 26.94 5.73
CA SER A 100 -21.77 28.02 4.79
C SER A 100 -20.57 28.70 4.16
N ASP A 101 -19.49 28.90 4.94
CA ASP A 101 -18.29 29.62 4.48
C ASP A 101 -17.60 28.87 3.35
N MET A 102 -17.47 27.55 3.49
CA MET A 102 -16.88 26.72 2.42
C MET A 102 -17.80 26.68 1.19
N ALA A 103 -19.10 26.61 1.37
CA ALA A 103 -20.06 26.64 0.25
C ALA A 103 -20.00 27.98 -0.50
N THR A 104 -19.91 29.09 0.21
CA THR A 104 -19.75 30.43 -0.39
C THR A 104 -18.42 30.55 -1.13
N THR A 105 -17.33 30.16 -0.50
CA THR A 105 -15.98 30.18 -1.12
C THR A 105 -15.93 29.38 -2.41
N LEU A 106 -16.50 28.16 -2.42
CA LEU A 106 -16.55 27.30 -3.60
C LEU A 106 -17.39 27.91 -4.72
N ARG A 107 -18.57 28.48 -4.38
CA ARG A 107 -19.44 29.12 -5.36
C ARG A 107 -18.78 30.38 -5.97
N ASP A 108 -18.13 31.19 -5.16
CA ASP A 108 -17.49 32.44 -5.65
C ASP A 108 -16.27 32.10 -6.53
N ALA A 109 -15.47 31.09 -6.14
CA ALA A 109 -14.41 30.59 -7.00
C ALA A 109 -14.95 30.00 -8.31
N ALA A 110 -16.08 29.30 -8.26
CA ALA A 110 -16.71 28.71 -9.43
C ALA A 110 -17.23 29.78 -10.42
N ARG A 111 -17.67 30.94 -9.92
CA ARG A 111 -18.11 32.08 -10.76
C ARG A 111 -16.95 32.72 -11.55
N CYS A 112 -15.74 32.65 -11.01
CA CYS A 112 -14.53 33.20 -11.64
C CYS A 112 -13.68 32.10 -12.29
N SER A 113 -14.18 30.88 -12.38
CA SER A 113 -13.43 29.74 -12.87
C SER A 113 -13.15 29.83 -14.37
N VAL A 114 -11.95 29.40 -14.76
CA VAL A 114 -11.55 29.20 -16.17
C VAL A 114 -11.89 27.78 -16.67
N GLY A 115 -12.58 26.98 -15.85
CA GLY A 115 -12.97 25.62 -16.19
C GLY A 115 -13.88 25.54 -17.41
N SER A 116 -13.70 24.50 -18.20
CA SER A 116 -14.48 24.25 -19.42
C SER A 116 -15.82 23.63 -19.12
N VAL A 117 -16.86 24.06 -19.82
CA VAL A 117 -18.20 23.45 -19.75
C VAL A 117 -18.29 22.30 -20.75
N MET A 118 -18.11 21.06 -20.26
CA MET A 118 -18.11 19.86 -21.11
C MET A 118 -19.01 18.77 -20.49
N SER A 119 -20.20 18.55 -21.09
CA SER A 119 -21.14 17.57 -20.59
C SER A 119 -20.59 16.13 -20.59
N ALA A 120 -19.83 15.76 -21.61
CA ALA A 120 -19.18 14.46 -21.69
C ALA A 120 -18.18 14.23 -20.55
N LYS A 121 -17.36 15.25 -20.24
CA LYS A 121 -16.40 15.18 -19.13
C LYS A 121 -17.09 15.17 -17.76
N SER A 122 -18.17 15.88 -17.61
CA SER A 122 -19.03 15.86 -16.43
C SER A 122 -19.65 14.46 -16.19
N LEU A 123 -20.07 13.79 -17.25
CA LEU A 123 -20.57 12.41 -17.19
C LEU A 123 -19.43 11.44 -16.81
N GLU A 124 -18.29 11.56 -17.47
CA GLU A 124 -17.09 10.76 -17.18
C GLU A 124 -16.67 10.89 -15.71
N LEU A 125 -16.68 12.11 -15.15
CA LEU A 125 -16.32 12.37 -13.76
C LEU A 125 -17.28 11.68 -12.78
N ARG A 126 -18.58 11.81 -12.99
CA ARG A 126 -19.60 11.14 -12.16
C ARG A 126 -19.45 9.62 -12.18
N HIS A 127 -19.24 9.04 -13.36
CA HIS A 127 -19.04 7.59 -13.49
C HIS A 127 -17.74 7.15 -12.80
N THR A 128 -16.67 7.91 -12.95
CA THR A 128 -15.37 7.61 -12.31
C THR A 128 -15.48 7.63 -10.78
N ILE A 129 -16.20 8.62 -10.21
CA ILE A 129 -16.44 8.68 -8.77
C ILE A 129 -17.28 7.49 -8.29
N ARG A 130 -18.32 7.10 -9.04
CA ARG A 130 -19.14 5.92 -8.70
C ARG A 130 -18.30 4.65 -8.68
N LEU A 131 -17.42 4.45 -9.67
CA LEU A 131 -16.50 3.30 -9.70
C LEU A 131 -15.52 3.32 -8.54
N ILE A 132 -15.06 4.49 -8.09
CA ILE A 132 -14.20 4.58 -6.89
C ILE A 132 -14.97 4.11 -5.65
N HIS A 133 -16.22 4.53 -5.46
CA HIS A 133 -17.02 4.08 -4.32
C HIS A 133 -17.28 2.57 -4.36
N GLU A 134 -17.55 2.02 -5.53
CA GLU A 134 -17.70 0.57 -5.70
C GLU A 134 -16.40 -0.19 -5.35
N LEU A 135 -15.24 0.32 -5.80
CA LEU A 135 -13.95 -0.27 -5.44
C LEU A 135 -13.63 -0.12 -3.96
N ASP A 136 -14.05 0.97 -3.32
CA ASP A 136 -13.88 1.15 -1.87
C ASP A 136 -14.65 0.08 -1.10
N ALA A 137 -15.92 -0.20 -1.47
CA ALA A 137 -16.73 -1.26 -0.87
C ALA A 137 -16.09 -2.65 -1.08
N GLN A 138 -15.70 -2.99 -2.32
CA GLN A 138 -15.03 -4.25 -2.62
C GLN A 138 -13.71 -4.43 -1.82
N ILE A 139 -12.94 -3.36 -1.63
CA ILE A 139 -11.71 -3.41 -0.83
C ILE A 139 -12.04 -3.66 0.64
N GLU A 140 -13.09 -3.08 1.20
CA GLU A 140 -13.55 -3.31 2.56
C GLU A 140 -13.95 -4.77 2.78
N ASP A 141 -14.72 -5.36 1.85
CA ASP A 141 -15.11 -6.77 1.90
C ASP A 141 -13.88 -7.71 1.88
N ILE A 142 -12.93 -7.44 0.99
CA ILE A 142 -11.69 -8.23 0.90
C ILE A 142 -10.87 -8.08 2.20
N GLU A 143 -10.81 -6.87 2.77
CA GLU A 143 -10.08 -6.62 4.01
C GLU A 143 -10.71 -7.32 5.21
N ALA A 144 -12.05 -7.41 5.25
CA ALA A 144 -12.76 -8.18 6.27
C ALA A 144 -12.46 -9.69 6.16
N ALA A 145 -12.44 -10.24 4.94
CA ALA A 145 -12.07 -11.64 4.71
C ALA A 145 -10.60 -11.91 5.11
N ILE A 146 -9.68 -11.02 4.76
CA ILE A 146 -8.27 -11.13 5.17
C ILE A 146 -8.14 -11.08 6.70
N GLN A 147 -8.90 -10.20 7.38
CA GLN A 147 -8.87 -10.10 8.84
C GLN A 147 -9.34 -11.40 9.48
N SER A 148 -10.47 -11.98 9.03
CA SER A 148 -10.98 -13.26 9.54
C SER A 148 -9.95 -14.37 9.44
N MET A 149 -9.31 -14.51 8.27
CA MET A 149 -8.26 -15.52 8.09
C MET A 149 -7.04 -15.29 8.97
N MET A 150 -6.64 -14.04 9.17
CA MET A 150 -5.50 -13.71 10.04
C MET A 150 -5.80 -13.97 11.51
N ASP A 151 -7.05 -13.82 11.94
CA ASP A 151 -7.51 -14.13 13.28
C ASP A 151 -7.48 -15.65 13.54
N GLU A 152 -7.72 -16.47 12.51
CA GLU A 152 -7.58 -17.94 12.59
C GLU A 152 -6.10 -18.36 12.61
N ILE A 153 -5.25 -17.74 11.78
CA ILE A 153 -3.82 -18.08 11.67
C ILE A 153 -3.04 -17.71 12.93
N GLN A 154 -3.46 -16.67 13.64
CA GLN A 154 -2.81 -16.17 14.88
C GLN A 154 -1.28 -15.99 14.76
N SER A 155 -0.82 -15.46 13.62
CA SER A 155 0.61 -15.28 13.37
C SER A 155 1.24 -14.23 14.27
N PRO A 156 2.43 -14.49 14.83
CA PRO A 156 3.17 -13.51 15.63
C PRO A 156 3.65 -12.29 14.84
N ILE A 157 3.58 -12.29 13.51
CA ILE A 157 4.03 -11.18 12.66
C ILE A 157 3.29 -9.86 13.00
N THR A 158 2.02 -9.94 13.37
CA THR A 158 1.18 -8.78 13.70
C THR A 158 1.54 -8.14 15.04
N THR A 159 2.33 -8.82 15.87
CA THR A 159 2.81 -8.28 17.14
C THR A 159 3.98 -7.29 16.98
N ILE A 160 4.59 -7.22 15.79
CA ILE A 160 5.67 -6.27 15.51
C ILE A 160 5.08 -4.85 15.44
N PRO A 161 5.54 -3.89 16.28
CA PRO A 161 5.07 -2.52 16.23
C PRO A 161 5.21 -1.90 14.83
N GLY A 162 4.09 -1.42 14.27
CA GLY A 162 4.02 -0.89 12.91
C GLY A 162 3.71 -1.92 11.82
N MET A 163 3.61 -3.21 12.17
CA MET A 163 3.16 -4.24 11.23
C MET A 163 1.63 -4.33 11.24
N GLY A 164 0.99 -3.72 10.26
CA GLY A 164 -0.47 -3.83 10.08
C GLY A 164 -0.87 -5.19 9.51
N VAL A 165 -2.10 -5.65 9.84
CA VAL A 165 -2.65 -6.94 9.39
C VAL A 165 -2.54 -7.12 7.88
N ARG A 166 -2.86 -6.09 7.08
CA ARG A 166 -2.83 -6.15 5.60
C ARG A 166 -1.45 -6.47 5.03
N MET A 167 -0.39 -5.85 5.57
CA MET A 167 0.98 -6.12 5.11
C MET A 167 1.50 -7.43 5.70
N GLY A 168 1.19 -7.73 6.95
CA GLY A 168 1.48 -9.02 7.58
C GLY A 168 0.88 -10.18 6.81
N ALA A 169 -0.41 -10.11 6.49
CA ALA A 169 -1.11 -11.12 5.69
C ALA A 169 -0.45 -11.34 4.31
N MET A 170 -0.11 -10.25 3.61
CA MET A 170 0.53 -10.34 2.30
C MET A 170 1.93 -10.96 2.38
N ILE A 171 2.71 -10.66 3.43
CA ILE A 171 4.03 -11.25 3.66
C ILE A 171 3.87 -12.75 3.93
N LEU A 172 2.96 -13.15 4.83
CA LEU A 172 2.71 -14.55 5.17
C LEU A 172 2.24 -15.34 3.94
N ALA A 173 1.26 -14.81 3.22
CA ALA A 173 0.70 -15.43 2.03
C ALA A 173 1.73 -15.64 0.91
N GLU A 174 2.61 -14.67 0.68
CA GLU A 174 3.64 -14.76 -0.34
C GLU A 174 4.80 -15.69 0.03
N ILE A 175 5.16 -15.77 1.31
CA ILE A 175 6.18 -16.71 1.81
C ILE A 175 5.59 -18.11 1.90
N GLY A 176 4.34 -18.23 2.38
CA GLY A 176 3.69 -19.51 2.64
C GLY A 176 4.38 -20.25 3.80
N ASP A 177 4.90 -21.43 3.53
CA ASP A 177 5.61 -22.24 4.52
C ASP A 177 7.06 -21.74 4.73
N PHE A 178 7.35 -21.24 5.93
CA PHE A 178 8.69 -20.79 6.32
C PHE A 178 9.70 -21.94 6.45
N SER A 179 9.25 -23.18 6.56
CA SER A 179 10.15 -24.36 6.61
C SER A 179 10.88 -24.59 5.28
N ARG A 180 10.31 -24.11 4.17
CA ARG A 180 10.92 -24.20 2.84
C ARG A 180 12.22 -23.40 2.69
N PHE A 181 12.46 -22.47 3.61
CA PHE A 181 13.60 -21.59 3.56
C PHE A 181 14.59 -21.93 4.69
N ASP A 182 15.80 -22.34 4.34
CA ASP A 182 16.83 -22.65 5.33
C ASP A 182 17.39 -21.40 6.02
N SER A 183 17.19 -20.22 5.41
CA SER A 183 17.67 -18.95 5.95
C SER A 183 16.79 -17.76 5.54
N PRO A 184 16.77 -16.68 6.32
CA PRO A 184 16.05 -15.46 5.95
C PRO A 184 16.63 -14.79 4.68
N ASP A 185 17.88 -15.01 4.34
CA ASP A 185 18.48 -14.48 3.11
C ASP A 185 17.88 -15.13 1.85
N LYS A 186 17.43 -16.39 1.93
CA LYS A 186 16.66 -17.04 0.84
C LYS A 186 15.29 -16.40 0.63
N ILE A 187 14.63 -15.92 1.68
CA ILE A 187 13.38 -15.14 1.57
C ILE A 187 13.64 -13.80 0.86
N LEU A 188 14.75 -13.14 1.17
CA LEU A 188 15.14 -11.90 0.48
C LEU A 188 15.42 -12.15 -1.01
N ALA A 189 16.09 -13.25 -1.35
CA ALA A 189 16.30 -13.66 -2.74
C ALA A 189 14.97 -13.95 -3.44
N TYR A 190 14.05 -14.66 -2.77
CA TYR A 190 12.71 -14.95 -3.29
C TYR A 190 11.88 -13.67 -3.51
N ALA A 191 12.07 -12.64 -2.69
CA ALA A 191 11.50 -11.32 -2.90
C ALA A 191 12.20 -10.51 -4.02
N GLY A 192 13.33 -11.00 -4.56
CA GLY A 192 14.17 -10.28 -5.51
C GLY A 192 14.81 -9.03 -4.92
N MET A 193 15.19 -9.11 -3.64
CA MET A 193 15.82 -8.02 -2.88
C MET A 193 17.30 -8.26 -2.58
N SER A 194 17.89 -9.30 -3.19
CA SER A 194 19.32 -9.54 -3.16
C SER A 194 20.07 -8.61 -4.12
N PRO A 195 21.32 -8.22 -3.81
CA PRO A 195 22.15 -7.51 -4.77
C PRO A 195 22.42 -8.42 -5.98
N SER A 196 22.34 -7.87 -7.18
CA SER A 196 22.75 -8.59 -8.37
C SER A 196 24.28 -8.72 -8.36
N THR A 197 24.79 -9.95 -8.41
CA THR A 197 26.20 -10.23 -8.62
C THR A 197 26.43 -10.37 -10.13
N TYR A 198 27.00 -9.35 -10.75
CA TYR A 198 27.57 -9.49 -12.10
C TYR A 198 28.96 -10.16 -11.94
N GLN A 199 29.00 -11.48 -11.96
CA GLN A 199 30.21 -12.24 -12.18
C GLN A 199 30.19 -12.76 -13.61
N SER A 200 30.74 -11.99 -14.54
CA SER A 200 31.07 -12.46 -15.87
C SER A 200 32.58 -12.63 -15.95
N GLY A 201 33.06 -13.86 -15.77
CA GLY A 201 34.47 -14.20 -15.93
C GLY A 201 35.42 -13.54 -14.93
N GLN A 202 36.71 -13.42 -15.29
CA GLN A 202 37.78 -12.88 -14.47
C GLN A 202 37.81 -11.35 -14.28
N LEU A 203 36.81 -10.61 -14.83
CA LEU A 203 36.71 -9.17 -14.68
C LEU A 203 35.82 -8.81 -13.50
N SER A 204 36.39 -8.77 -12.30
CA SER A 204 35.80 -8.02 -11.17
C SER A 204 35.98 -6.52 -11.46
N LEU A 205 35.00 -5.89 -12.08
CA LEU A 205 34.94 -4.44 -12.18
C LEU A 205 34.73 -3.88 -10.76
N SER A 206 35.79 -3.51 -10.11
CA SER A 206 35.79 -2.71 -8.90
C SER A 206 35.08 -1.38 -9.20
N GLY A 207 33.84 -1.24 -8.76
CA GLY A 207 33.02 -0.04 -9.02
C GLY A 207 31.67 -0.31 -9.68
N ALA A 208 31.32 -1.54 -10.04
CA ALA A 208 29.99 -1.84 -10.56
C ALA A 208 28.92 -1.61 -9.48
N TYR A 209 28.05 -0.64 -9.68
CA TYR A 209 26.89 -0.41 -8.83
C TYR A 209 26.00 -1.66 -8.88
N SER A 210 25.96 -2.41 -7.79
CA SER A 210 25.09 -3.56 -7.64
C SER A 210 23.63 -3.08 -7.58
N HIS A 211 22.85 -3.35 -8.63
CA HIS A 211 21.42 -3.12 -8.62
C HIS A 211 20.70 -4.25 -7.89
N MET A 212 19.55 -3.92 -7.28
CA MET A 212 18.66 -4.95 -6.74
C MET A 212 18.13 -5.82 -7.89
N GLU A 213 18.21 -7.13 -7.76
CA GLU A 213 17.94 -8.10 -8.83
C GLU A 213 16.52 -8.05 -9.37
N LYS A 214 15.54 -7.70 -8.53
CA LYS A 214 14.10 -7.60 -8.81
C LYS A 214 13.46 -8.86 -9.42
N ARG A 215 14.19 -9.96 -9.59
CA ARG A 215 13.65 -11.27 -9.95
C ARG A 215 13.02 -11.88 -8.71
N GLY A 216 11.77 -12.37 -8.83
CA GLY A 216 11.03 -12.95 -7.71
C GLY A 216 9.70 -12.25 -7.43
N SER A 217 9.06 -12.53 -6.29
CA SER A 217 7.73 -12.03 -5.98
C SER A 217 7.70 -10.50 -5.84
N ARG A 218 7.04 -9.84 -6.80
CA ARG A 218 6.77 -8.39 -6.73
C ARG A 218 5.87 -8.02 -5.56
N TYR A 219 4.97 -8.92 -5.17
CA TYR A 219 4.02 -8.72 -4.10
C TYR A 219 4.72 -8.77 -2.73
N LEU A 220 5.59 -9.77 -2.53
CA LEU A 220 6.40 -9.85 -1.31
C LEU A 220 7.32 -8.63 -1.17
N ARG A 221 7.98 -8.23 -2.25
CA ARG A 221 8.84 -7.04 -2.26
C ARG A 221 8.05 -5.77 -1.92
N TYR A 222 6.86 -5.59 -2.49
CA TYR A 222 5.97 -4.47 -2.16
C TYR A 222 5.55 -4.47 -0.69
N ALA A 223 5.13 -5.63 -0.17
CA ALA A 223 4.69 -5.77 1.21
C ALA A 223 5.84 -5.49 2.20
N LEU A 224 7.01 -6.07 1.99
CA LEU A 224 8.19 -5.84 2.81
C LEU A 224 8.63 -4.37 2.81
N TYR A 225 8.65 -3.74 1.64
CA TYR A 225 9.02 -2.32 1.52
C TYR A 225 8.07 -1.41 2.31
N ASN A 226 6.76 -1.59 2.14
CA ASN A 226 5.77 -0.76 2.82
C ASN A 226 5.68 -1.08 4.32
N ALA A 227 5.69 -2.35 4.72
CA ALA A 227 5.71 -2.75 6.12
C ALA A 227 6.91 -2.13 6.86
N THR A 228 8.11 -2.21 6.26
CA THR A 228 9.32 -1.67 6.89
C THR A 228 9.24 -0.16 7.13
N LYS A 229 8.59 0.61 6.26
CA LYS A 229 8.39 2.06 6.47
C LYS A 229 7.61 2.32 7.75
N TYR A 230 6.52 1.60 7.98
CA TYR A 230 5.71 1.73 9.19
C TYR A 230 6.41 1.16 10.42
N VAL A 231 7.10 0.03 10.28
CA VAL A 231 7.91 -0.53 11.37
C VAL A 231 9.02 0.44 11.79
N CYS A 232 9.69 1.11 10.85
CA CYS A 232 10.67 2.15 11.18
C CYS A 232 10.05 3.39 11.82
N LEU A 233 8.75 3.64 11.63
CA LEU A 233 8.05 4.76 12.27
C LEU A 233 7.61 4.44 13.70
N TRP A 234 7.15 3.20 13.95
CA TRP A 234 6.51 2.82 15.19
C TRP A 234 7.38 1.97 16.13
N ASN A 235 8.48 1.40 15.64
CA ASN A 235 9.39 0.59 16.44
C ASN A 235 10.72 1.35 16.67
N PRO A 236 11.03 1.76 17.91
CA PRO A 236 12.22 2.56 18.22
C PRO A 236 13.54 1.90 17.77
N THR A 237 13.65 0.58 17.88
CA THR A 237 14.84 -0.16 17.45
C THR A 237 15.08 -0.05 15.94
N PHE A 238 14.01 -0.12 15.14
CA PHE A 238 14.10 0.03 13.70
C PHE A 238 14.28 1.50 13.28
N ALA A 239 13.66 2.44 14.01
CA ALA A 239 13.88 3.87 13.82
C ALA A 239 15.35 4.25 14.01
N ALA A 240 15.96 3.82 15.13
CA ALA A 240 17.37 4.04 15.43
C ALA A 240 18.30 3.39 14.38
N TYR A 241 17.97 2.17 13.94
CA TYR A 241 18.74 1.49 12.90
C TYR A 241 18.68 2.21 11.55
N LEU A 242 17.52 2.69 11.15
CA LEU A 242 17.35 3.47 9.92
C LEU A 242 18.13 4.79 10.01
N ALA A 243 18.05 5.50 11.15
CA ALA A 243 18.80 6.74 11.40
C ALA A 243 20.32 6.50 11.33
N LYS A 244 20.84 5.42 11.95
CA LYS A 244 22.25 5.02 11.86
C LYS A 244 22.68 4.86 10.38
N LYS A 245 21.89 4.12 9.58
CA LYS A 245 22.20 3.89 8.16
C LYS A 245 22.14 5.16 7.31
N ARG A 246 21.29 6.11 7.69
CA ARG A 246 21.25 7.45 7.08
C ARG A 246 22.46 8.29 7.45
N ALA A 247 22.89 8.25 8.70
CA ALA A 247 24.10 8.93 9.19
C ALA A 247 25.39 8.42 8.52
N GLU A 248 25.40 7.13 8.07
CA GLU A 248 26.47 6.56 7.24
C GLU A 248 26.48 7.13 5.79
N GLY A 249 25.71 8.16 5.48
CA GLY A 249 25.62 8.79 4.15
C GLY A 249 24.78 8.02 3.12
N LYS A 250 24.08 6.96 3.51
CA LYS A 250 23.28 6.16 2.58
C LYS A 250 21.99 6.90 2.17
N HIS A 251 21.65 6.84 0.89
CA HIS A 251 20.34 7.30 0.40
C HIS A 251 19.20 6.56 1.12
N TYR A 252 18.05 7.23 1.34
CA TYR A 252 16.92 6.70 2.10
C TYR A 252 16.51 5.28 1.68
N ASN A 253 16.34 5.02 0.37
CA ASN A 253 15.94 3.70 -0.13
C ASN A 253 16.99 2.62 0.13
N VAL A 254 18.29 2.97 0.13
CA VAL A 254 19.38 2.05 0.47
C VAL A 254 19.36 1.76 1.97
N ALA A 255 19.21 2.79 2.82
CA ALA A 255 19.09 2.60 4.26
C ALA A 255 17.85 1.75 4.61
N LEU A 256 16.71 1.98 3.93
CA LEU A 256 15.50 1.20 4.11
C LEU A 256 15.70 -0.26 3.68
N SER A 257 16.47 -0.56 2.62
CA SER A 257 16.75 -1.94 2.22
C SER A 257 17.55 -2.72 3.28
N HIS A 258 18.44 -2.06 4.01
CA HIS A 258 19.09 -2.65 5.18
C HIS A 258 18.08 -2.94 6.32
N ALA A 259 17.12 -2.02 6.56
CA ALA A 259 16.06 -2.25 7.55
C ALA A 259 15.14 -3.40 7.12
N ILE A 260 14.81 -3.55 5.83
CA ILE A 260 14.06 -4.69 5.30
C ILE A 260 14.77 -6.01 5.59
N LYS A 261 16.08 -6.08 5.38
CA LYS A 261 16.86 -7.27 5.70
C LYS A 261 16.75 -7.63 7.18
N LYS A 262 16.83 -6.64 8.08
CA LYS A 262 16.64 -6.84 9.52
C LYS A 262 15.20 -7.30 9.84
N LEU A 263 14.18 -6.72 9.18
CA LEU A 263 12.78 -7.09 9.37
C LEU A 263 12.52 -8.54 8.91
N VAL A 264 13.04 -8.96 7.77
CA VAL A 264 12.88 -10.34 7.29
C VAL A 264 13.49 -11.34 8.26
N ARG A 265 14.68 -11.05 8.83
CA ARG A 265 15.28 -11.88 9.86
C ARG A 265 14.43 -11.98 11.12
N LEU A 266 13.83 -10.87 11.55
CA LEU A 266 12.91 -10.83 12.67
C LEU A 266 11.66 -11.68 12.38
N ILE A 267 11.00 -11.46 11.25
CA ILE A 267 9.79 -12.23 10.84
C ILE A 267 10.12 -13.74 10.80
N TYR A 268 11.22 -14.11 10.19
CA TYR A 268 11.66 -15.52 10.13
C TYR A 268 11.83 -16.14 11.51
N ALA A 269 12.46 -15.41 12.44
CA ALA A 269 12.67 -15.88 13.81
C ALA A 269 11.34 -16.03 14.59
N LEU A 270 10.43 -15.05 14.45
CA LEU A 270 9.10 -15.10 15.10
C LEU A 270 8.27 -16.27 14.56
N GLU A 271 8.20 -16.44 13.24
CA GLU A 271 7.41 -17.51 12.63
C GLU A 271 7.96 -18.90 12.94
N LYS A 272 9.28 -19.05 13.01
CA LYS A 272 9.91 -20.32 13.44
C LYS A 272 9.69 -20.64 14.92
N SER A 273 9.76 -19.62 15.79
CA SER A 273 9.59 -19.82 17.25
C SER A 273 8.15 -19.77 17.72
N LYS A 274 7.22 -19.26 16.90
CA LYS A 274 5.83 -18.98 17.24
C LYS A 274 5.66 -18.10 18.49
N ARG A 275 6.67 -17.24 18.77
CA ARG A 275 6.64 -16.34 19.92
C ARG A 275 6.29 -14.92 19.48
N PRO A 276 5.52 -14.16 20.28
CA PRO A 276 5.25 -12.76 19.99
C PRO A 276 6.53 -11.93 20.05
N TYR A 277 6.51 -10.79 19.39
CA TYR A 277 7.62 -9.84 19.41
C TYR A 277 7.89 -9.35 20.84
N SER A 278 9.16 -9.40 21.25
CA SER A 278 9.64 -8.83 22.52
C SER A 278 10.88 -7.98 22.25
N CYS A 279 10.86 -6.73 22.69
CA CYS A 279 11.96 -5.79 22.48
C CYS A 279 13.29 -6.31 23.09
N LEU A 280 13.21 -7.01 24.23
CA LEU A 280 14.38 -7.51 24.97
C LEU A 280 15.13 -8.64 24.24
N LEU A 281 14.42 -9.45 23.44
CA LEU A 281 15.02 -10.62 22.78
C LEU A 281 15.80 -10.26 21.49
N TYR A 282 15.52 -9.10 20.89
CA TYR A 282 16.03 -8.73 19.56
C TYR A 282 16.94 -7.50 19.55
N THR A 283 17.26 -6.95 20.72
CA THR A 283 18.16 -5.78 20.88
C THR A 283 19.63 -6.18 21.07
N SER A 284 19.92 -7.46 21.30
CA SER A 284 21.31 -7.92 21.36
C SER A 284 22.01 -7.68 20.02
N PRO A 285 23.15 -6.98 19.99
CA PRO A 285 23.91 -6.79 18.77
C PRO A 285 24.33 -8.15 18.23
N SER A 286 24.17 -8.35 16.92
CA SER A 286 24.74 -9.51 16.25
C SER A 286 26.27 -9.44 16.35
N PRO A 287 26.98 -10.53 16.61
CA PRO A 287 28.44 -10.53 16.65
C PRO A 287 29.15 -10.06 15.38
N ARG A 288 28.41 -9.66 14.36
CA ARG A 288 28.88 -9.20 13.04
C ARG A 288 28.35 -7.81 12.62
N ASP A 289 27.74 -7.04 13.54
CA ASP A 289 27.32 -5.66 13.24
C ASP A 289 28.41 -4.63 13.65
#